data_aecd58b1e50988b995e57106154aea38
#
_entry.id   aecd58b1e50988b995e57106154aea38
#
_cell.length_a   1.000
_cell.length_b   1.000
_cell.length_c   1.000
_cell.angle_alpha   90.00
_cell.angle_beta   90.00
_cell.angle_gamma   90.00
#
_symmetry.space_group_name_H-M   'P 1'
#
loop_
_entity.id
_entity.type
_entity.pdbx_description
1 polymer ?
#
loop_
_entity_poly.entity_id
_entity_poly.type
_entity_poly.pdbx_seq_one_letter_code
_entity_poly.pdbx_strand_id
1 'polypeptide(L)'
;MRKPRQLKKNAYYHVSNKVHRFIQIIMNDRIKKYLLTLIHAATKKFKMKIKNVCILDTHFHMEIKPGEDENLSEIMKYIKQRFTQWVNRTFNSEGSAWKDRFFSRIIEDLTDLVRVFVYIEENVIRAGLGKRAADYPFYEVWEDVTEKDYSPGE
;
A
#
# COMPACT_ATOMS: atom_id res chain seq x y z
N MET A 1 15.69 -16.76 10.72
CA MET A 1 15.96 -16.28 9.36
C MET A 1 14.67 -15.99 8.63
N ARG A 2 14.57 -14.83 8.02
CA ARG A 2 13.38 -14.45 7.27
C ARG A 2 13.30 -15.22 5.97
N LYS A 3 12.10 -15.71 5.62
CA LYS A 3 11.89 -16.37 4.33
C LYS A 3 11.99 -15.34 3.20
N PRO A 4 12.59 -15.70 2.05
CA PRO A 4 12.54 -14.83 0.87
C PRO A 4 11.10 -14.58 0.45
N ARG A 5 10.84 -13.41 -0.13
CA ARG A 5 9.52 -13.10 -0.68
C ARG A 5 9.29 -13.92 -1.94
N GLN A 6 8.07 -14.36 -2.09
CA GLN A 6 7.63 -14.91 -3.36
C GLN A 6 7.24 -13.75 -4.27
N LEU A 7 7.90 -13.67 -5.42
CA LEU A 7 7.62 -12.66 -6.44
C LEU A 7 7.24 -13.37 -7.74
N LYS A 8 6.23 -12.86 -8.40
CA LYS A 8 5.74 -13.36 -9.66
C LYS A 8 5.52 -12.19 -10.62
N LYS A 9 6.05 -12.29 -11.83
CA LYS A 9 5.84 -11.27 -12.87
C LYS A 9 4.37 -11.19 -13.25
N ASN A 10 3.92 -9.98 -13.58
CA ASN A 10 2.54 -9.73 -14.04
C ASN A 10 1.47 -10.18 -13.06
N ALA A 11 1.76 -10.10 -11.77
CA ALA A 11 0.81 -10.47 -10.73
C ALA A 11 0.40 -9.26 -9.90
N TYR A 12 -0.85 -9.29 -9.43
CA TYR A 12 -1.30 -8.38 -8.38
C TYR A 12 -0.84 -8.88 -7.02
N TYR A 13 -0.61 -7.95 -6.12
CA TYR A 13 -0.21 -8.22 -4.74
C TYR A 13 -1.09 -7.43 -3.78
N HIS A 14 -1.42 -8.06 -2.66
CA HIS A 14 -1.85 -7.34 -1.47
C HIS A 14 -0.59 -6.96 -0.71
N VAL A 15 -0.39 -5.66 -0.51
CA VAL A 15 0.76 -5.12 0.21
C VAL A 15 0.29 -4.35 1.42
N SER A 16 0.95 -4.54 2.55
CA SER A 16 0.71 -3.74 3.75
C SER A 16 1.99 -3.55 4.55
N ASN A 17 2.02 -2.51 5.36
CA ASN A 17 3.14 -2.29 6.29
C ASN A 17 2.65 -1.49 7.49
N LYS A 18 3.03 -1.95 8.67
CA LYS A 18 2.79 -1.24 9.92
C LYS A 18 3.85 -0.16 10.11
N VAL A 19 3.42 0.99 10.62
CA VAL A 19 4.34 2.04 10.99
C VAL A 19 4.86 1.81 12.42
N HIS A 20 6.03 2.38 12.73
CA HIS A 20 6.61 2.32 14.05
C HIS A 20 5.66 2.95 15.09
N ARG A 21 5.70 2.45 16.32
CA ARG A 21 4.82 2.93 17.40
C ARG A 21 4.85 4.45 17.58
N PHE A 22 6.03 5.07 17.46
CA PHE A 22 6.15 6.53 17.52
C PHE A 22 5.29 7.21 16.46
N ILE A 23 5.30 6.67 15.22
CA ILE A 23 4.50 7.22 14.13
C ILE A 23 3.01 7.03 14.41
N GLN A 24 2.61 5.91 15.01
CA GLN A 24 1.21 5.70 15.39
C GLN A 24 0.71 6.76 16.34
N ILE A 25 1.57 7.18 17.29
CA ILE A 25 1.23 8.18 18.28
C ILE A 25 1.05 9.57 17.67
N ILE A 26 1.92 9.94 16.72
CA ILE A 26 1.89 11.27 16.08
C ILE A 26 1.08 11.31 14.81
N MET A 27 0.49 10.18 14.39
CA MET A 27 -0.22 10.09 13.11
C MET A 27 -1.31 11.15 13.01
N ASN A 28 -1.34 11.83 11.87
CA ASN A 28 -2.34 12.85 11.57
C ASN A 28 -2.55 12.91 10.05
N ASP A 29 -3.46 13.77 9.61
CA ASP A 29 -3.82 13.90 8.21
C ASP A 29 -2.64 14.33 7.34
N ARG A 30 -1.77 15.18 7.84
CA ARG A 30 -0.57 15.62 7.12
C ARG A 30 0.37 14.46 6.80
N ILE A 31 0.60 13.58 7.77
CA ILE A 31 1.46 12.41 7.61
C ILE A 31 0.84 11.43 6.61
N LYS A 32 -0.46 11.17 6.73
CA LYS A 32 -1.19 10.30 5.80
C LYS A 32 -1.16 10.85 4.38
N LYS A 33 -1.37 12.15 4.24
CA LYS A 33 -1.33 12.81 2.94
C LYS A 33 0.04 12.71 2.30
N TYR A 34 1.11 12.86 3.07
CA TYR A 34 2.46 12.72 2.55
C TYR A 34 2.73 11.29 2.07
N LEU A 35 2.34 10.28 2.84
CA LEU A 35 2.48 8.89 2.42
C LEU A 35 1.71 8.62 1.13
N LEU A 36 0.48 9.12 1.03
CA LEU A 36 -0.32 8.99 -0.19
C LEU A 36 0.37 9.67 -1.37
N THR A 37 0.94 10.86 -1.17
CA THR A 37 1.71 11.57 -2.20
C THR A 37 2.92 10.76 -2.67
N LEU A 38 3.62 10.07 -1.76
CA LEU A 38 4.72 9.19 -2.13
C LEU A 38 4.27 8.00 -2.96
N ILE A 39 3.12 7.43 -2.64
CA ILE A 39 2.54 6.33 -3.43
C ILE A 39 2.20 6.83 -4.84
N HIS A 40 1.60 8.02 -4.96
CA HIS A 40 1.37 8.65 -6.26
C HIS A 40 2.66 8.88 -7.03
N ALA A 41 3.70 9.38 -6.36
CA ALA A 41 5.01 9.59 -7.00
C ALA A 41 5.64 8.28 -7.48
N ALA A 42 5.45 7.20 -6.73
CA ALA A 42 5.94 5.88 -7.11
C ALA A 42 5.32 5.40 -8.43
N THR A 43 4.05 5.70 -8.67
CA THR A 43 3.39 5.30 -9.93
C THR A 43 3.96 6.03 -11.15
N LYS A 44 4.55 7.21 -10.95
CA LYS A 44 5.21 7.96 -12.03
C LYS A 44 6.63 7.46 -12.27
N LYS A 45 7.31 7.04 -11.21
CA LYS A 45 8.68 6.55 -11.28
C LYS A 45 8.74 5.11 -11.78
N PHE A 46 7.85 4.27 -11.29
CA PHE A 46 7.75 2.86 -11.65
C PHE A 46 6.47 2.63 -12.44
N LYS A 47 6.55 1.83 -13.47
CA LYS A 47 5.34 1.41 -14.19
C LYS A 47 4.59 0.42 -13.32
N MET A 48 3.43 0.80 -12.85
CA MET A 48 2.62 -0.06 -11.99
C MET A 48 1.15 0.33 -12.04
N LYS A 49 0.29 -0.61 -11.69
CA LYS A 49 -1.15 -0.37 -11.55
C LYS A 49 -1.51 -0.50 -10.09
N ILE A 50 -2.41 0.34 -9.63
CA ILE A 50 -2.97 0.27 -8.28
C ILE A 50 -4.48 0.20 -8.41
N LYS A 51 -5.10 -0.75 -7.72
CA LYS A 51 -6.57 -0.82 -7.64
C LYS A 51 -7.09 0.12 -6.57
N ASN A 52 -6.64 -0.07 -5.34
CA ASN A 52 -7.02 0.80 -4.23
C ASN A 52 -5.90 0.92 -3.19
N VAL A 53 -5.99 1.97 -2.39
CA VAL A 53 -5.05 2.27 -1.30
C VAL A 53 -5.85 2.73 -0.09
N CYS A 54 -5.47 2.26 1.08
CA CYS A 54 -6.04 2.70 2.34
C CYS A 54 -4.93 3.00 3.34
N ILE A 55 -4.86 4.22 3.86
CA ILE A 55 -3.88 4.62 4.88
C ILE A 55 -4.59 4.83 6.19
N LEU A 56 -4.27 4.00 7.17
CA LEU A 56 -4.85 4.00 8.50
C LEU A 56 -3.87 4.62 9.50
N ASP A 57 -4.29 4.71 10.76
CA ASP A 57 -3.44 5.29 11.82
C ASP A 57 -2.22 4.43 12.13
N THR A 58 -2.31 3.11 11.96
CA THR A 58 -1.26 2.18 12.36
C THR A 58 -0.56 1.47 11.21
N HIS A 59 -1.18 1.48 10.03
CA HIS A 59 -0.65 0.76 8.87
C HIS A 59 -1.36 1.19 7.60
N PHE A 60 -0.85 0.79 6.45
CA PHE A 60 -1.54 1.00 5.17
C PHE A 60 -1.66 -0.31 4.40
N HIS A 61 -2.62 -0.32 3.49
CA HIS A 61 -2.85 -1.42 2.56
C HIS A 61 -2.96 -0.90 1.15
N MET A 62 -2.51 -1.67 0.18
CA MET A 62 -2.77 -1.41 -1.23
C MET A 62 -2.80 -2.71 -2.02
N GLU A 63 -3.54 -2.68 -3.13
CA GLU A 63 -3.59 -3.75 -4.11
C GLU A 63 -2.91 -3.25 -5.37
N ILE A 64 -1.76 -3.84 -5.72
CA ILE A 64 -0.89 -3.30 -6.75
C ILE A 64 -0.37 -4.40 -7.69
N LYS A 65 -0.14 -4.01 -8.94
CA LYS A 65 0.53 -4.83 -9.95
C LYS A 65 1.74 -4.07 -10.49
N PRO A 66 2.96 -4.47 -10.11
CA PRO A 66 4.16 -3.90 -10.73
C PRO A 66 4.18 -4.15 -12.24
N GLY A 67 4.73 -3.21 -13.00
CA GLY A 67 4.93 -3.39 -14.43
C GLY A 67 5.87 -4.56 -14.71
N GLU A 68 5.90 -4.99 -15.97
CA GLU A 68 6.63 -6.19 -16.40
C GLU A 68 8.11 -6.16 -15.98
N ASP A 69 8.76 -5.00 -16.10
CA ASP A 69 10.18 -4.82 -15.79
C ASP A 69 10.41 -4.24 -14.38
N GLU A 70 9.37 -4.14 -13.57
CA GLU A 70 9.46 -3.53 -12.26
C GLU A 70 9.52 -4.59 -11.15
N ASN A 71 10.13 -4.22 -10.03
CA ASN A 71 10.31 -5.08 -8.89
C ASN A 71 9.57 -4.50 -7.68
N LEU A 72 8.71 -5.31 -7.07
CA LEU A 72 7.92 -4.89 -5.90
C LEU A 72 8.81 -4.40 -4.75
N SER A 73 9.93 -5.08 -4.50
CA SER A 73 10.84 -4.71 -3.42
C SER A 73 11.45 -3.33 -3.64
N GLU A 74 11.79 -2.99 -4.89
CA GLU A 74 12.34 -1.67 -5.24
C GLU A 74 11.28 -0.57 -5.09
N ILE A 75 10.03 -0.85 -5.48
CA ILE A 75 8.92 0.09 -5.30
C ILE A 75 8.72 0.39 -3.82
N MET A 76 8.66 -0.65 -3.00
CA MET A 76 8.46 -0.51 -1.56
C MET A 76 9.64 0.17 -0.88
N LYS A 77 10.85 -0.12 -1.31
CA LYS A 77 12.06 0.55 -0.81
C LYS A 77 11.98 2.05 -1.06
N TYR A 78 11.60 2.46 -2.27
CA TYR A 78 11.43 3.86 -2.62
C TYR A 78 10.43 4.55 -1.69
N ILE A 79 9.24 3.99 -1.53
CA ILE A 79 8.18 4.57 -0.69
C ILE A 79 8.64 4.66 0.77
N LYS A 80 9.15 3.56 1.30
CA LYS A 80 9.50 3.45 2.72
C LYS A 80 10.68 4.33 3.12
N GLN A 81 11.72 4.39 2.30
CA GLN A 81 12.90 5.22 2.59
C GLN A 81 12.56 6.71 2.56
N ARG A 82 11.81 7.15 1.55
CA ARG A 82 11.43 8.56 1.44
C ARG A 82 10.51 8.98 2.57
N PHE A 83 9.60 8.11 2.97
CA PHE A 83 8.73 8.38 4.11
C PHE A 83 9.54 8.52 5.40
N THR A 84 10.45 7.60 5.68
CA THR A 84 11.33 7.67 6.85
C THR A 84 12.17 8.95 6.84
N GLN A 85 12.78 9.31 5.71
CA GLN A 85 13.57 10.52 5.59
C GLN A 85 12.76 11.78 5.88
N TRP A 86 11.54 11.84 5.34
CA TRP A 86 10.66 12.98 5.57
C TRP A 86 10.22 13.09 7.03
N VAL A 87 9.83 11.98 7.65
CA VAL A 87 9.45 11.94 9.06
C VAL A 87 10.60 12.40 9.94
N ASN A 88 11.79 11.85 9.73
CA ASN A 88 12.95 12.18 10.56
C ASN A 88 13.36 13.64 10.42
N ARG A 89 13.26 14.19 9.23
CA ARG A 89 13.55 15.61 9.00
C ARG A 89 12.47 16.52 9.59
N THR A 90 11.21 16.14 9.44
CA THR A 90 10.07 16.96 9.89
C THR A 90 9.95 16.99 11.40
N PHE A 91 10.19 15.87 12.07
CA PHE A 91 9.98 15.72 13.51
C PHE A 91 11.28 15.62 14.31
N ASN A 92 12.42 15.88 13.66
CA ASN A 92 13.74 15.79 14.27
C ASN A 92 13.93 14.46 15.03
N SER A 93 13.59 13.37 14.36
CA SER A 93 13.70 12.01 14.86
C SER A 93 14.72 11.20 14.07
N GLU A 94 15.01 9.99 14.51
CA GLU A 94 15.95 9.10 13.86
C GLU A 94 15.43 7.66 13.87
N GLY A 95 16.02 6.82 13.04
CA GLY A 95 15.61 5.42 12.89
C GLY A 95 14.49 5.22 11.89
N SER A 96 14.06 3.98 11.76
CA SER A 96 13.02 3.63 10.79
C SER A 96 11.63 4.09 11.24
N ALA A 97 10.86 4.63 10.30
CA ALA A 97 9.44 4.94 10.51
C ALA A 97 8.57 3.67 10.48
N TRP A 98 9.12 2.55 10.09
CA TRP A 98 8.39 1.31 9.88
C TRP A 98 8.70 0.28 10.96
N LYS A 99 7.67 -0.45 11.39
CA LYS A 99 7.81 -1.43 12.45
C LYS A 99 8.57 -2.67 11.98
N ASP A 100 8.20 -3.16 10.79
CA ASP A 100 8.73 -4.40 10.22
C ASP A 100 8.91 -4.27 8.71
N ARG A 101 9.35 -5.36 8.08
CA ARG A 101 9.31 -5.49 6.63
C ARG A 101 7.87 -5.36 6.15
N PHE A 102 7.68 -4.91 4.92
CA PHE A 102 6.34 -4.91 4.35
C PHE A 102 5.84 -6.35 4.13
N PHE A 103 4.54 -6.53 4.31
CA PHE A 103 3.84 -7.77 3.96
C PHE A 103 3.46 -7.73 2.49
N SER A 104 3.60 -8.87 1.80
CA SER A 104 3.08 -9.02 0.45
C SER A 104 2.55 -10.42 0.25
N ARG A 105 1.45 -10.53 -0.47
CA ARG A 105 0.86 -11.80 -0.87
C ARG A 105 0.45 -11.71 -2.33
N ILE A 106 0.82 -12.72 -3.11
CA ILE A 106 0.41 -12.84 -4.51
C ILE A 106 -1.09 -13.12 -4.55
N ILE A 107 -1.80 -12.38 -5.41
CA ILE A 107 -3.23 -12.59 -5.66
C ILE A 107 -3.36 -13.58 -6.82
N GLU A 108 -4.08 -14.68 -6.57
CA GLU A 108 -4.05 -15.85 -7.46
C GLU A 108 -5.03 -15.78 -8.64
N ASP A 109 -6.20 -15.14 -8.43
CA ASP A 109 -7.26 -15.10 -9.44
C ASP A 109 -8.17 -13.89 -9.23
N LEU A 110 -9.16 -13.76 -10.11
CA LEU A 110 -10.11 -12.64 -10.06
C LEU A 110 -10.91 -12.62 -8.76
N THR A 111 -11.35 -13.76 -8.27
CA THR A 111 -12.10 -13.86 -7.02
C THR A 111 -11.26 -13.35 -5.84
N ASP A 112 -9.99 -13.73 -5.79
CA ASP A 112 -9.05 -13.27 -4.78
C ASP A 112 -8.80 -11.76 -4.90
N LEU A 113 -8.69 -11.24 -6.13
CA LEU A 113 -8.52 -9.81 -6.38
C LEU A 113 -9.70 -9.00 -5.84
N VAL A 114 -10.92 -9.44 -6.12
CA VAL A 114 -12.14 -8.80 -5.59
C VAL A 114 -12.17 -8.86 -4.07
N ARG A 115 -11.83 -10.02 -3.51
CA ARG A 115 -11.84 -10.23 -2.06
C ARG A 115 -10.87 -9.31 -1.34
N VAL A 116 -9.67 -9.15 -1.86
CA VAL A 116 -8.66 -8.24 -1.30
C VAL A 116 -9.08 -6.79 -1.47
N PHE A 117 -9.62 -6.42 -2.63
CA PHE A 117 -10.13 -5.08 -2.88
C PHE A 117 -11.18 -4.68 -1.83
N VAL A 118 -12.15 -5.55 -1.59
CA VAL A 118 -13.20 -5.32 -0.57
C VAL A 118 -12.62 -5.30 0.84
N TYR A 119 -11.66 -6.18 1.13
CA TYR A 119 -10.98 -6.20 2.44
C TYR A 119 -10.29 -4.86 2.72
N ILE A 120 -9.58 -4.29 1.75
CA ILE A 120 -8.91 -3.00 1.89
C ILE A 120 -9.93 -1.88 2.15
N GLU A 121 -11.03 -1.87 1.40
CA GLU A 121 -12.12 -0.92 1.58
C GLU A 121 -12.73 -1.01 2.99
N GLU A 122 -13.01 -2.22 3.45
CA GLU A 122 -13.63 -2.46 4.75
C GLU A 122 -12.76 -2.08 5.95
N ASN A 123 -11.45 -1.97 5.76
CA ASN A 123 -10.54 -1.56 6.83
C ASN A 123 -10.88 -0.17 7.38
N VAL A 124 -11.38 0.72 6.54
CA VAL A 124 -11.81 2.07 6.97
C VAL A 124 -12.91 1.96 8.02
N ILE A 125 -13.92 1.14 7.75
CA ILE A 125 -15.07 0.96 8.62
C ILE A 125 -14.65 0.25 9.91
N ARG A 126 -13.85 -0.82 9.80
CA ARG A 126 -13.35 -1.57 10.97
C ARG A 126 -12.49 -0.72 11.89
N ALA A 127 -11.74 0.24 11.32
CA ALA A 127 -10.90 1.15 12.10
C ALA A 127 -11.71 2.31 12.71
N GLY A 128 -13.01 2.40 12.44
CA GLY A 128 -13.84 3.48 12.96
C GLY A 128 -13.57 4.84 12.32
N LEU A 129 -12.97 4.87 11.14
CA LEU A 129 -12.57 6.11 10.47
C LEU A 129 -13.64 6.68 9.56
N GLY A 130 -14.76 5.99 9.38
CA GLY A 130 -15.89 6.44 8.60
C GLY A 130 -16.97 5.37 8.49
N LYS A 131 -18.19 5.79 8.14
CA LYS A 131 -19.30 4.88 7.89
C LYS A 131 -19.22 4.25 6.51
N ARG A 132 -18.60 4.96 5.57
CA ARG A 132 -18.36 4.53 4.19
C ARG A 132 -16.91 4.82 3.85
N ALA A 133 -16.26 3.89 3.18
CA ALA A 133 -14.86 4.06 2.76
C ALA A 133 -14.70 5.29 1.85
N ALA A 134 -15.66 5.52 0.95
CA ALA A 134 -15.62 6.65 0.03
C ALA A 134 -15.55 8.02 0.71
N ASP A 135 -15.98 8.12 1.95
CA ASP A 135 -15.97 9.37 2.72
C ASP A 135 -14.63 9.59 3.46
N TYR A 136 -13.75 8.58 3.47
CA TYR A 136 -12.47 8.69 4.14
C TYR A 136 -11.41 9.23 3.18
N PRO A 137 -10.75 10.39 3.49
CA PRO A 137 -9.84 11.05 2.55
C PRO A 137 -8.60 10.25 2.16
N PHE A 138 -8.22 9.25 2.97
CA PHE A 138 -7.02 8.45 2.73
C PHE A 138 -7.35 7.04 2.29
N TYR A 139 -8.53 6.84 1.74
CA TYR A 139 -8.91 5.70 0.94
C TYR A 139 -9.17 6.17 -0.49
N GLU A 140 -8.50 5.56 -1.44
CA GLU A 140 -8.66 5.90 -2.86
C GLU A 140 -8.82 4.63 -3.70
N VAL A 141 -9.76 4.68 -4.64
CA VAL A 141 -9.85 3.72 -5.74
C VAL A 141 -9.23 4.38 -6.96
N TRP A 142 -8.16 3.76 -7.50
CA TRP A 142 -7.49 4.30 -8.67
C TRP A 142 -7.91 3.59 -9.95
N GLU A 143 -8.30 2.33 -9.84
CA GLU A 143 -8.76 1.52 -10.96
C GLU A 143 -9.70 0.44 -10.42
N ASP A 144 -10.88 0.31 -11.01
CA ASP A 144 -11.83 -0.72 -10.59
C ASP A 144 -11.33 -2.11 -10.98
N VAL A 145 -11.75 -3.11 -10.22
CA VAL A 145 -11.53 -4.51 -10.59
C VAL A 145 -12.51 -4.87 -11.70
N THR A 146 -12.00 -5.45 -12.78
CA THR A 146 -12.80 -5.91 -13.92
C THR A 146 -12.44 -7.33 -14.29
N GLU A 147 -13.29 -7.96 -15.09
CA GLU A 147 -13.05 -9.31 -15.62
C GLU A 147 -11.76 -9.40 -16.45
N LYS A 148 -11.29 -8.26 -16.98
CA LYS A 148 -10.07 -8.20 -17.81
C LYS A 148 -8.78 -8.33 -16.98
N ASP A 149 -8.86 -8.18 -15.66
CA ASP A 149 -7.67 -8.27 -14.80
C ASP A 149 -7.10 -9.69 -14.75
N TYR A 150 -7.93 -10.70 -15.00
CA TYR A 150 -7.51 -12.10 -15.11
C TYR A 150 -8.24 -12.75 -16.28
N SER A 151 -7.74 -12.50 -17.49
CA SER A 151 -8.31 -13.09 -18.69
C SER A 151 -7.78 -14.50 -18.92
N PRO A 152 -8.58 -15.43 -19.43
CA PRO A 152 -8.09 -16.76 -19.81
C PRO A 152 -6.95 -16.64 -20.82
N GLY A 153 -5.85 -17.34 -20.57
CA GLY A 153 -4.70 -17.38 -21.47
C GLY A 153 -3.62 -16.34 -21.20
N GLU A 154 -3.78 -15.54 -20.20
CA GLU A 154 -2.72 -14.61 -19.74
C GLU A 154 -1.85 -15.21 -18.65
#